data_e34825c98a1fd71d4cd0bc0b550d9e32
#
_entry.id   e34825c98a1fd71d4cd0bc0b550d9e32
#
_cell.length_a   1.000
_cell.length_b   1.000
_cell.length_c   1.000
_cell.angle_alpha   90.00
_cell.angle_beta   90.00
_cell.angle_gamma   90.00
#
_symmetry.space_group_name_H-M   'P 1'
#
loop_
_entity.id
_entity.type
_entity.pdbx_description
1 polymer ?
#
loop_
_entity_poly.entity_id
_entity_poly.type
_entity_poly.pdbx_seq_one_letter_code
_entity_poly.pdbx_strand_id
1 'polypeptide(L)'
;MKVSIIFCQASAKVASVLNCYEHELKEGRTVRIVVRNVPALVKFFKYLNLDAEILFFDKVCKKKYFRQRIRQVKKDIVSLHLDEAPDIRVFFTDICDDLYMGLYLKYLKSYNPIHILSHLEISDWGTNNHFVFSRKSIPFKLRIKEKLYSWLYGYSFKYSLRDHWTIVLNIHKYHYPYWDCSDKSVVQKYKIGTTKTENKNVIFFTEPYRNRFQTKENYDMMNVKIVEVLHKAGYKVWAKGHPCLGCHPDVLEICDNEVPSYIPSEYLDFTSFAFAIGFVSTALCSASEYIKSYSVLLMCEIIDDREKKFWLKYLNEMYGSKVMFIYDFTSLPSIF
;
A
#
# COMPACT_ATOMS: atom_id res chain seq x y z
N MET A 1 14.84 18.24 22.50
CA MET A 1 13.65 18.08 21.63
C MET A 1 13.36 16.60 21.44
N LYS A 2 12.12 16.11 21.64
CA LYS A 2 11.74 14.71 21.37
C LYS A 2 11.34 14.60 19.90
N VAL A 3 11.92 13.68 19.15
CA VAL A 3 11.68 13.56 17.70
C VAL A 3 11.09 12.19 17.37
N SER A 4 10.11 12.20 16.48
CA SER A 4 9.52 10.98 15.91
C SER A 4 9.69 10.98 14.39
N ILE A 5 10.28 9.92 13.86
CA ILE A 5 10.51 9.72 12.42
C ILE A 5 9.58 8.62 11.94
N ILE A 6 8.73 8.92 10.99
CA ILE A 6 7.73 7.97 10.46
C ILE A 6 8.03 7.71 8.98
N PHE A 7 8.34 6.48 8.63
CA PHE A 7 8.62 6.10 7.24
C PHE A 7 7.34 5.64 6.53
N CYS A 8 7.02 6.28 5.41
CA CYS A 8 5.93 5.90 4.51
C CYS A 8 6.49 5.41 3.17
N GLN A 9 6.39 4.12 2.89
CA GLN A 9 6.96 3.52 1.69
C GLN A 9 5.93 3.15 0.63
N ALA A 10 4.67 2.96 1.03
CA ALA A 10 3.60 2.52 0.15
C ALA A 10 2.29 3.25 0.46
N SER A 11 1.47 3.47 -0.57
CA SER A 11 0.17 4.13 -0.43
C SER A 11 -0.78 3.39 0.50
N ALA A 12 -0.73 2.06 0.52
CA ALA A 12 -1.54 1.22 1.40
C ALA A 12 -1.18 1.35 2.90
N LYS A 13 -0.14 2.11 3.25
CA LYS A 13 0.29 2.33 4.63
C LYS A 13 0.08 3.75 5.13
N VAL A 14 -0.54 4.59 4.32
CA VAL A 14 -0.78 5.99 4.67
C VAL A 14 -1.65 6.13 5.92
N ALA A 15 -2.66 5.27 6.09
CA ALA A 15 -3.51 5.29 7.28
C ALA A 15 -2.69 5.07 8.57
N SER A 16 -1.83 4.05 8.60
CA SER A 16 -0.93 3.79 9.73
C SER A 16 0.01 4.97 9.99
N VAL A 17 0.54 5.59 8.93
CA VAL A 17 1.41 6.77 9.04
C VAL A 17 0.68 7.93 9.70
N LEU A 18 -0.54 8.24 9.26
CA LEU A 18 -1.32 9.36 9.79
C LEU A 18 -1.81 9.10 11.22
N ASN A 19 -2.19 7.86 11.56
CA ASN A 19 -2.50 7.49 12.95
C ASN A 19 -1.29 7.71 13.86
N CYS A 20 -0.13 7.24 13.45
CA CYS A 20 1.11 7.46 14.19
C CYS A 20 1.46 8.95 14.32
N TYR A 21 1.34 9.70 13.23
CA TYR A 21 1.54 11.15 13.21
C TYR A 21 0.67 11.88 14.23
N GLU A 22 -0.64 11.63 14.21
CA GLU A 22 -1.58 12.25 15.14
C GLU A 22 -1.29 11.90 16.60
N HIS A 23 -0.89 10.65 16.86
CA HIS A 23 -0.52 10.21 18.18
C HIS A 23 0.76 10.89 18.67
N GLU A 24 1.82 10.89 17.88
CA GLU A 24 3.10 11.46 18.27
C GLU A 24 3.03 13.00 18.47
N LEU A 25 2.17 13.68 17.70
CA LEU A 25 1.86 15.11 17.95
C LEU A 25 1.19 15.32 19.31
N LYS A 26 0.21 14.48 19.69
CA LYS A 26 -0.47 14.55 20.99
C LYS A 26 0.51 14.31 22.15
N GLU A 27 1.55 13.51 21.92
CA GLU A 27 2.65 13.29 22.87
C GLU A 27 3.63 14.48 22.94
N GLY A 28 3.38 15.57 22.23
CA GLY A 28 4.23 16.76 22.20
C GLY A 28 5.59 16.56 21.53
N ARG A 29 5.67 15.62 20.57
CA ARG A 29 6.90 15.33 19.84
C ARG A 29 6.95 16.07 18.52
N THR A 30 8.13 16.44 18.08
CA THR A 30 8.35 16.93 16.72
C THR A 30 8.30 15.76 15.76
N VAL A 31 7.40 15.79 14.80
CA VAL A 31 7.22 14.68 13.84
C VAL A 31 7.87 15.01 12.49
N ARG A 32 8.63 14.06 11.98
CA ARG A 32 9.20 14.06 10.63
C ARG A 32 8.67 12.86 9.87
N ILE A 33 8.07 13.10 8.71
CA ILE A 33 7.54 12.03 7.88
C ILE A 33 8.48 11.84 6.69
N VAL A 34 9.06 10.66 6.61
CA VAL A 34 9.97 10.28 5.53
C VAL A 34 9.19 9.50 4.49
N VAL A 35 8.87 10.15 3.40
CA VAL A 35 8.03 9.60 2.35
C VAL A 35 8.88 9.13 1.18
N ARG A 36 8.64 7.92 0.71
CA ARG A 36 9.27 7.45 -0.53
C ARG A 36 8.86 8.35 -1.69
N ASN A 37 9.84 8.79 -2.47
CA ASN A 37 9.62 9.66 -3.64
C ASN A 37 8.95 8.86 -4.78
N VAL A 38 7.65 8.63 -4.62
CA VAL A 38 6.74 8.05 -5.61
C VAL A 38 5.71 9.12 -5.95
N PRO A 39 5.44 9.43 -7.22
CA PRO A 39 4.59 10.56 -7.60
C PRO A 39 3.25 10.64 -6.86
N ALA A 40 2.59 9.50 -6.66
CA ALA A 40 1.32 9.45 -5.94
C ALA A 40 1.46 9.84 -4.46
N LEU A 41 2.46 9.28 -3.75
CA LEU A 41 2.71 9.62 -2.34
C LEU A 41 3.09 11.10 -2.18
N VAL A 42 3.98 11.60 -3.06
CA VAL A 42 4.40 13.01 -3.04
C VAL A 42 3.20 13.93 -3.21
N LYS A 43 2.34 13.66 -4.20
CA LYS A 43 1.13 14.47 -4.44
C LYS A 43 0.18 14.41 -3.25
N PHE A 44 -0.04 13.21 -2.69
CA PHE A 44 -0.95 13.04 -1.57
C PHE A 44 -0.45 13.76 -0.31
N PHE A 45 0.80 13.58 0.10
CA PHE A 45 1.34 14.25 1.28
C PHE A 45 1.43 15.77 1.13
N LYS A 46 1.68 16.28 -0.07
CA LYS A 46 1.55 17.72 -0.36
C LYS A 46 0.12 18.23 -0.24
N TYR A 47 -0.85 17.42 -0.65
CA TYR A 47 -2.28 17.75 -0.54
C TYR A 47 -2.73 17.83 0.93
N LEU A 48 -2.23 16.95 1.80
CA LEU A 48 -2.65 16.88 3.19
C LEU A 48 -2.27 18.11 4.01
N ASN A 49 -1.23 18.85 3.62
CA ASN A 49 -0.73 20.05 4.33
C ASN A 49 -0.57 19.84 5.84
N LEU A 50 0.16 18.79 6.23
CA LEU A 50 0.36 18.41 7.62
C LEU A 50 1.30 19.39 8.34
N ASP A 51 1.08 19.60 9.63
CA ASP A 51 2.02 20.30 10.51
C ASP A 51 3.18 19.38 10.91
N ALA A 52 3.96 18.99 9.91
CA ALA A 52 5.12 18.11 10.04
C ALA A 52 6.15 18.41 8.95
N GLU A 53 7.41 18.20 9.27
CA GLU A 53 8.45 18.20 8.25
C GLU A 53 8.33 16.93 7.39
N ILE A 54 8.04 17.11 6.09
CA ILE A 54 7.88 16.01 5.15
C ILE A 54 9.11 15.95 4.23
N LEU A 55 9.83 14.84 4.32
CA LEU A 55 11.06 14.59 3.56
C LEU A 55 10.80 13.52 2.50
N PHE A 56 11.15 13.81 1.25
CA PHE A 56 10.95 12.88 0.14
C PHE A 56 12.28 12.21 -0.22
N PHE A 57 12.37 10.90 0.00
CA PHE A 57 13.60 10.15 -0.23
C PHE A 57 13.47 9.22 -1.42
N ASP A 58 14.48 9.29 -2.29
CA ASP A 58 14.56 8.43 -3.46
C ASP A 58 15.02 7.02 -3.13
N LYS A 59 14.32 6.03 -3.68
CA LYS A 59 14.80 4.66 -3.65
C LYS A 59 15.93 4.49 -4.68
N VAL A 60 17.15 4.30 -4.23
CA VAL A 60 18.27 3.96 -5.12
C VAL A 60 18.14 2.50 -5.57
N CYS A 61 17.48 2.29 -6.70
CA CYS A 61 16.99 0.97 -7.13
C CYS A 61 18.02 0.00 -7.70
N LYS A 62 19.20 0.44 -8.14
CA LYS A 62 20.13 -0.46 -8.85
C LYS A 62 21.16 -1.07 -7.90
N LYS A 63 21.14 -2.40 -7.76
CA LYS A 63 22.14 -3.18 -6.99
C LYS A 63 23.59 -2.80 -7.34
N LYS A 64 23.83 -2.35 -8.58
CA LYS A 64 25.12 -1.94 -9.14
C LYS A 64 25.80 -0.80 -8.35
N TYR A 65 25.07 0.00 -7.59
CA TYR A 65 25.58 1.20 -6.95
C TYR A 65 25.53 1.20 -5.42
N PHE A 66 25.95 0.10 -4.79
CA PHE A 66 25.91 -0.04 -3.34
C PHE A 66 26.57 1.11 -2.57
N ARG A 67 27.76 1.57 -3.04
CA ARG A 67 28.46 2.72 -2.43
C ARG A 67 27.64 4.02 -2.54
N GLN A 68 26.97 4.24 -3.66
CA GLN A 68 26.09 5.40 -3.85
C GLN A 68 24.87 5.34 -2.92
N ARG A 69 24.32 4.14 -2.71
CA ARG A 69 23.23 3.94 -1.73
C ARG A 69 23.65 4.33 -0.33
N ILE A 70 24.82 3.86 0.11
CA ILE A 70 25.36 4.22 1.42
C ILE A 70 25.51 5.73 1.54
N ARG A 71 26.08 6.39 0.55
CA ARG A 71 26.23 7.85 0.55
C ARG A 71 24.88 8.56 0.61
N GLN A 72 23.91 8.12 -0.17
CA GLN A 72 22.57 8.68 -0.18
C GLN A 72 21.91 8.53 1.19
N VAL A 73 21.85 7.32 1.74
CA VAL A 73 21.26 7.08 3.07
C VAL A 73 21.91 7.91 4.15
N LYS A 74 23.24 8.03 4.14
CA LYS A 74 23.94 8.90 5.09
C LYS A 74 23.53 10.37 4.92
N LYS A 75 23.43 10.86 3.70
CA LYS A 75 22.97 12.23 3.41
C LYS A 75 21.54 12.44 3.92
N ASP A 76 20.66 11.50 3.62
CA ASP A 76 19.27 11.55 4.05
C ASP A 76 19.15 11.58 5.59
N ILE A 77 19.95 10.76 6.28
CA ILE A 77 19.96 10.74 7.76
C ILE A 77 20.48 12.07 8.34
N VAL A 78 21.50 12.64 7.72
CA VAL A 78 22.00 13.98 8.15
C VAL A 78 20.91 15.04 8.00
N SER A 79 20.10 14.98 6.92
CA SER A 79 18.97 15.91 6.73
C SER A 79 17.85 15.73 7.76
N LEU A 80 17.87 14.66 8.55
CA LEU A 80 16.94 14.48 9.66
C LEU A 80 17.32 15.28 10.92
N HIS A 81 18.49 15.92 10.95
CA HIS A 81 18.96 16.77 12.06
C HIS A 81 18.73 16.15 13.45
N LEU A 82 19.27 14.94 13.67
CA LEU A 82 19.01 14.14 14.87
C LEU A 82 20.03 14.36 15.99
N ASP A 83 21.15 15.04 15.72
CA ASP A 83 22.29 15.15 16.63
C ASP A 83 21.95 15.79 17.99
N GLU A 84 20.94 16.67 18.02
CA GLU A 84 20.48 17.37 19.24
C GLU A 84 19.25 16.73 19.88
N ALA A 85 18.77 15.60 19.37
CA ALA A 85 17.56 14.97 19.86
C ALA A 85 17.86 13.93 20.95
N PRO A 86 17.50 14.17 22.23
CA PRO A 86 17.79 13.25 23.33
C PRO A 86 16.90 12.00 23.31
N ASP A 87 15.76 12.05 22.61
CA ASP A 87 14.80 10.96 22.51
C ASP A 87 14.27 10.87 21.07
N ILE A 88 14.62 9.79 20.39
CA ILE A 88 14.25 9.54 18.99
C ILE A 88 13.43 8.26 18.92
N ARG A 89 12.23 8.35 18.32
CA ARG A 89 11.43 7.20 17.93
C ARG A 89 11.42 7.06 16.42
N VAL A 90 11.53 5.84 15.93
CA VAL A 90 11.54 5.55 14.49
C VAL A 90 10.48 4.51 14.18
N PHE A 91 9.56 4.86 13.29
CA PHE A 91 8.44 4.02 12.90
C PHE A 91 8.57 3.57 11.45
N PHE A 92 8.51 2.26 11.24
CA PHE A 92 8.52 1.66 9.91
C PHE A 92 7.18 1.03 9.62
N THR A 93 6.48 1.56 8.63
CA THR A 93 5.16 1.05 8.22
C THR A 93 5.23 -0.17 7.33
N ASP A 94 6.36 -0.36 6.66
CA ASP A 94 6.59 -1.50 5.77
C ASP A 94 8.05 -1.92 5.87
N ILE A 95 8.28 -3.15 6.31
CA ILE A 95 9.61 -3.75 6.36
C ILE A 95 9.82 -4.75 5.23
N CYS A 96 8.80 -4.98 4.41
CA CYS A 96 8.93 -5.70 3.16
C CYS A 96 9.67 -4.84 2.16
N ASP A 97 10.67 -5.40 1.57
CA ASP A 97 11.43 -4.79 0.51
C ASP A 97 12.51 -3.87 1.01
N ASP A 98 13.59 -4.35 1.69
CA ASP A 98 14.72 -3.62 1.26
C ASP A 98 16.01 -3.75 2.08
N LEU A 99 16.99 -4.17 1.38
CA LEU A 99 18.38 -3.84 1.70
C LEU A 99 18.59 -2.32 1.91
N TYR A 100 17.76 -1.48 1.32
CA TYR A 100 17.77 -0.03 1.47
C TYR A 100 17.29 0.39 2.86
N MET A 101 16.18 -0.15 3.35
CA MET A 101 15.71 0.11 4.71
C MET A 101 16.68 -0.45 5.76
N GLY A 102 17.34 -1.58 5.46
CA GLY A 102 18.41 -2.08 6.30
C GLY A 102 19.55 -1.10 6.49
N LEU A 103 19.89 -0.30 5.48
CA LEU A 103 20.88 0.77 5.61
C LEU A 103 20.38 1.91 6.50
N TYR A 104 19.14 2.34 6.36
CA TYR A 104 18.58 3.35 7.29
C TYR A 104 18.62 2.86 8.72
N LEU A 105 18.12 1.66 9.00
CA LEU A 105 18.17 1.05 10.32
C LEU A 105 19.60 0.97 10.85
N LYS A 106 20.58 0.58 10.02
CA LYS A 106 21.97 0.49 10.42
C LYS A 106 22.54 1.83 10.85
N TYR A 107 22.31 2.88 10.07
CA TYR A 107 22.88 4.19 10.38
C TYR A 107 22.09 4.96 11.44
N LEU A 108 20.79 4.75 11.55
CA LEU A 108 20.00 5.35 12.64
C LEU A 108 20.39 4.80 14.01
N LYS A 109 20.90 3.56 14.09
CA LYS A 109 21.41 3.00 15.35
C LYS A 109 22.56 3.78 15.97
N SER A 110 23.26 4.61 15.22
CA SER A 110 24.34 5.45 15.78
C SER A 110 23.83 6.59 16.64
N TYR A 111 22.55 6.91 16.55
CA TYR A 111 21.90 7.92 17.40
C TYR A 111 21.30 7.24 18.63
N ASN A 112 21.68 7.68 19.82
CA ASN A 112 21.26 7.09 21.08
C ASN A 112 20.44 8.13 21.90
N PRO A 113 19.29 7.76 22.48
CA PRO A 113 18.60 6.48 22.41
C PRO A 113 17.63 6.40 21.20
N ILE A 114 17.66 5.30 20.48
CA ILE A 114 16.68 5.04 19.42
C ILE A 114 15.70 3.95 19.82
N HIS A 115 14.42 4.28 19.79
CA HIS A 115 13.32 3.33 19.87
C HIS A 115 12.82 3.00 18.45
N ILE A 116 13.17 1.82 17.96
CA ILE A 116 12.72 1.36 16.64
C ILE A 116 11.42 0.61 16.82
N LEU A 117 10.37 1.14 16.22
CA LEU A 117 9.02 0.64 16.30
C LEU A 117 8.59 0.20 14.90
N SER A 118 8.04 -0.99 14.77
CA SER A 118 7.55 -1.47 13.48
C SER A 118 6.12 -1.94 13.59
N HIS A 119 5.38 -1.74 12.51
CA HIS A 119 4.03 -2.26 12.42
C HIS A 119 4.03 -3.76 12.22
N LEU A 120 3.17 -4.43 12.97
CA LEU A 120 3.12 -5.87 13.09
C LEU A 120 2.19 -6.60 12.14
N GLU A 121 1.59 -5.94 11.18
CA GLU A 121 0.83 -6.63 10.13
C GLU A 121 1.61 -7.74 9.41
N ILE A 122 2.91 -7.82 9.67
CA ILE A 122 3.71 -8.96 9.21
C ILE A 122 3.28 -10.25 9.87
N SER A 123 2.81 -10.23 11.11
CA SER A 123 2.31 -11.44 11.73
C SER A 123 1.05 -11.95 11.05
N ASP A 124 0.13 -11.08 10.67
CA ASP A 124 -1.09 -11.45 9.98
C ASP A 124 -0.84 -11.89 8.55
N TRP A 125 0.08 -11.23 7.85
CA TRP A 125 0.54 -11.69 6.56
C TRP A 125 1.44 -12.92 6.65
N GLY A 126 2.16 -13.10 7.74
CA GLY A 126 3.05 -14.24 7.98
C GLY A 126 2.34 -15.50 8.45
N THR A 127 1.29 -15.39 9.25
CA THR A 127 0.48 -16.53 9.69
C THR A 127 -0.44 -17.02 8.59
N ASN A 128 -0.91 -16.14 7.73
CA ASN A 128 -1.87 -16.46 6.67
C ASN A 128 -1.27 -16.64 5.27
N ASN A 129 0.05 -16.85 5.13
CA ASN A 129 0.54 -17.74 4.07
C ASN A 129 1.07 -17.22 2.75
N HIS A 130 1.09 -15.94 2.43
CA HIS A 130 1.56 -15.59 1.10
C HIS A 130 2.97 -15.01 1.07
N PHE A 131 3.43 -14.62 2.23
CA PHE A 131 4.82 -14.26 2.49
C PHE A 131 5.50 -15.28 3.40
N VAL A 132 4.97 -16.51 3.48
CA VAL A 132 5.58 -17.57 4.27
C VAL A 132 6.97 -17.86 3.74
N PHE A 133 7.92 -17.61 4.59
CA PHE A 133 9.31 -17.96 4.39
C PHE A 133 9.48 -19.47 4.58
N SER A 134 9.23 -20.24 3.54
CA SER A 134 9.60 -21.66 3.57
C SER A 134 11.11 -21.81 3.37
N ARG A 135 11.81 -22.07 4.47
CA ARG A 135 13.26 -22.38 4.39
C ARG A 135 13.59 -23.55 3.45
N LYS A 136 12.63 -24.46 3.25
CA LYS A 136 12.82 -25.64 2.38
C LYS A 136 12.85 -25.29 0.89
N SER A 137 12.21 -24.19 0.48
CA SER A 137 12.12 -23.78 -0.92
C SER A 137 13.17 -22.74 -1.35
N ILE A 138 14.01 -22.25 -0.43
CA ILE A 138 15.00 -21.22 -0.74
C ILE A 138 16.28 -21.88 -1.25
N PRO A 139 16.78 -21.53 -2.45
CA PRO A 139 18.05 -22.04 -2.99
C PRO A 139 19.23 -21.78 -2.04
N PHE A 140 20.17 -22.71 -1.96
CA PHE A 140 21.32 -22.63 -1.08
C PHE A 140 22.10 -21.31 -1.19
N LYS A 141 22.28 -20.81 -2.42
CA LYS A 141 22.94 -19.51 -2.68
C LYS A 141 22.21 -18.34 -2.00
N LEU A 142 20.90 -18.38 -1.89
CA LEU A 142 20.13 -17.33 -1.23
C LEU A 142 20.20 -17.43 0.29
N ARG A 143 20.33 -18.64 0.85
CA ARG A 143 20.61 -18.84 2.29
C ARG A 143 21.94 -18.24 2.72
N ILE A 144 22.97 -18.38 1.88
CA ILE A 144 24.27 -17.73 2.14
C ILE A 144 24.10 -16.22 2.12
N LYS A 145 23.34 -15.68 1.15
CA LYS A 145 23.05 -14.23 1.10
C LYS A 145 22.26 -13.74 2.30
N GLU A 146 21.30 -14.51 2.81
CA GLU A 146 20.59 -14.18 4.06
C GLU A 146 21.55 -13.95 5.22
N LYS A 147 22.48 -14.88 5.43
CA LYS A 147 23.49 -14.77 6.49
C LYS A 147 24.41 -13.56 6.27
N LEU A 148 24.89 -13.39 5.03
CA LEU A 148 25.78 -12.28 4.67
C LEU A 148 25.09 -10.92 4.91
N TYR A 149 23.85 -10.77 4.47
CA TYR A 149 23.09 -9.52 4.68
C TYR A 149 22.77 -9.30 6.14
N SER A 150 22.38 -10.34 6.89
CA SER A 150 22.14 -10.24 8.32
C SER A 150 23.38 -9.76 9.06
N TRP A 151 24.53 -10.29 8.73
CA TRP A 151 25.81 -9.84 9.28
C TRP A 151 26.15 -8.40 8.86
N LEU A 152 26.04 -8.08 7.57
CA LEU A 152 26.41 -6.77 7.03
C LEU A 152 25.55 -5.62 7.60
N TYR A 153 24.28 -5.86 7.77
CA TYR A 153 23.31 -4.84 8.21
C TYR A 153 23.02 -4.87 9.72
N GLY A 154 23.41 -5.96 10.39
CA GLY A 154 23.16 -6.13 11.84
C GLY A 154 21.70 -6.43 12.18
N TYR A 155 20.91 -6.92 11.22
CA TYR A 155 19.52 -7.36 11.37
C TYR A 155 19.32 -8.70 10.68
N SER A 156 18.35 -9.48 11.15
CA SER A 156 17.98 -10.72 10.48
C SER A 156 17.27 -10.43 9.17
N PHE A 157 17.77 -10.95 8.06
CA PHE A 157 17.12 -10.88 6.75
C PHE A 157 16.60 -12.25 6.34
N LYS A 158 15.42 -12.27 5.71
CA LYS A 158 14.87 -13.44 5.06
C LYS A 158 14.47 -13.13 3.64
N TYR A 159 14.59 -14.11 2.77
CA TYR A 159 14.17 -14.03 1.38
C TYR A 159 12.76 -14.61 1.25
N SER A 160 11.83 -13.83 0.72
CA SER A 160 10.45 -14.26 0.53
C SER A 160 10.28 -15.02 -0.79
N LEU A 161 9.22 -15.82 -0.89
CA LEU A 161 8.84 -16.52 -2.11
C LEU A 161 8.48 -15.59 -3.28
N ARG A 162 8.30 -14.29 -3.02
CA ARG A 162 8.07 -13.25 -4.05
C ARG A 162 9.33 -12.48 -4.42
N ASP A 163 10.50 -13.08 -4.25
CA ASP A 163 11.78 -12.48 -4.61
C ASP A 163 12.13 -11.17 -3.87
N HIS A 164 11.59 -10.99 -2.68
CA HIS A 164 11.88 -9.84 -1.83
C HIS A 164 12.74 -10.20 -0.61
N TRP A 165 13.54 -9.27 -0.17
CA TRP A 165 14.25 -9.36 1.09
C TRP A 165 13.43 -8.68 2.19
N THR A 166 13.25 -9.37 3.29
CA THR A 166 12.50 -8.85 4.44
C THR A 166 13.42 -8.78 5.65
N ILE A 167 13.35 -7.67 6.37
CA ILE A 167 14.02 -7.52 7.66
C ILE A 167 13.11 -8.12 8.72
N VAL A 168 13.67 -9.05 9.51
CA VAL A 168 12.97 -9.62 10.65
C VAL A 168 13.37 -8.83 11.89
N LEU A 169 12.50 -7.97 12.34
CA LEU A 169 12.61 -7.32 13.64
C LEU A 169 12.02 -8.22 14.72
N ASN A 170 12.50 -8.11 15.94
CA ASN A 170 11.91 -8.81 17.07
C ASN A 170 10.65 -8.04 17.50
N ILE A 171 9.56 -8.42 16.93
CA ILE A 171 8.28 -7.73 16.97
C ILE A 171 7.71 -7.61 18.38
N HIS A 172 7.85 -8.66 19.19
CA HIS A 172 7.34 -8.65 20.56
C HIS A 172 7.98 -7.57 21.43
N LYS A 173 9.18 -7.12 21.09
CA LYS A 173 9.89 -6.05 21.80
C LYS A 173 9.47 -4.65 21.35
N TYR A 174 8.88 -4.51 20.18
CA TYR A 174 8.62 -3.23 19.52
C TYR A 174 7.15 -3.06 19.09
N HIS A 175 6.23 -3.76 19.75
CA HIS A 175 4.80 -3.58 19.50
C HIS A 175 4.37 -2.17 19.91
N TYR A 176 3.76 -1.46 18.97
CA TYR A 176 3.22 -0.14 19.18
C TYR A 176 1.72 -0.15 18.91
N PRO A 177 0.87 -0.01 19.93
CA PRO A 177 -0.56 -0.24 19.81
C PRO A 177 -1.29 0.74 18.88
N TYR A 178 -0.69 1.88 18.58
CA TYR A 178 -1.31 2.92 17.75
C TYR A 178 -1.14 2.74 16.25
N TRP A 179 -0.51 1.65 15.83
CA TRP A 179 -0.47 1.28 14.43
C TRP A 179 -1.78 0.68 13.93
N ASP A 180 -2.69 0.40 14.84
CA ASP A 180 -3.97 -0.18 14.48
C ASP A 180 -4.76 0.82 13.65
N CYS A 181 -4.94 0.48 12.35
CA CYS A 181 -5.77 1.24 11.42
C CYS A 181 -7.26 1.20 11.77
N SER A 182 -7.62 0.53 12.87
CA SER A 182 -9.00 0.50 13.37
C SER A 182 -9.49 1.84 13.89
N ASP A 183 -8.60 2.78 14.21
CA ASP A 183 -9.00 4.14 14.56
C ASP A 183 -9.49 4.91 13.31
N LYS A 184 -10.77 4.69 13.01
CA LYS A 184 -11.44 5.36 11.89
C LYS A 184 -11.52 6.88 12.07
N SER A 185 -11.27 7.43 13.26
CA SER A 185 -11.34 8.86 13.52
C SER A 185 -10.29 9.64 12.72
N VAL A 186 -9.08 9.11 12.62
CA VAL A 186 -7.99 9.72 11.84
C VAL A 186 -8.29 9.64 10.35
N VAL A 187 -8.80 8.50 9.86
CA VAL A 187 -9.23 8.36 8.47
C VAL A 187 -10.33 9.38 8.14
N GLN A 188 -11.31 9.55 9.03
CA GLN A 188 -12.37 10.53 8.83
C GLN A 188 -11.87 11.98 8.80
N LYS A 189 -10.89 12.32 9.64
CA LYS A 189 -10.28 13.66 9.68
C LYS A 189 -9.69 14.08 8.32
N TYR A 190 -9.08 13.12 7.61
CA TYR A 190 -8.43 13.37 6.32
C TYR A 190 -9.24 12.90 5.11
N LYS A 191 -10.52 12.59 5.32
CA LYS A 191 -11.39 12.07 4.26
C LYS A 191 -11.63 13.14 3.18
N ILE A 192 -11.48 12.71 1.94
CA ILE A 192 -11.66 13.55 0.77
C ILE A 192 -13.05 13.28 0.20
N GLY A 193 -13.92 14.30 0.29
CA GLY A 193 -15.27 14.24 -0.27
C GLY A 193 -15.23 14.20 -1.79
N THR A 194 -16.02 13.32 -2.37
CA THR A 194 -16.46 13.44 -3.75
C THR A 194 -17.76 14.26 -3.75
N THR A 195 -17.93 15.12 -4.72
CA THR A 195 -19.17 15.91 -4.84
C THR A 195 -20.38 14.99 -4.79
N LYS A 196 -21.31 15.24 -3.86
CA LYS A 196 -22.57 14.49 -3.77
C LYS A 196 -23.30 14.63 -5.10
N THR A 197 -23.35 13.56 -5.84
CA THR A 197 -24.09 13.43 -7.08
C THR A 197 -25.11 12.32 -6.92
N GLU A 198 -26.11 12.30 -7.77
CA GLU A 198 -27.22 11.34 -7.77
C GLU A 198 -26.75 9.88 -7.55
N ASN A 199 -27.62 9.02 -7.00
CA ASN A 199 -27.39 7.59 -6.69
C ASN A 199 -27.01 6.68 -7.90
N LYS A 200 -26.52 7.27 -8.98
CA LYS A 200 -26.15 6.60 -10.24
C LYS A 200 -24.66 6.61 -10.54
N ASN A 201 -23.82 7.01 -9.58
CA ASN A 201 -22.37 6.96 -9.77
C ASN A 201 -21.83 5.61 -9.33
N VAL A 202 -20.93 5.06 -10.10
CA VAL A 202 -20.19 3.84 -9.80
C VAL A 202 -18.71 4.13 -9.79
N ILE A 203 -17.96 3.61 -8.82
CA ILE A 203 -16.52 3.68 -8.82
C ILE A 203 -15.93 2.39 -9.41
N PHE A 204 -15.14 2.53 -10.48
CA PHE A 204 -14.45 1.43 -11.12
C PHE A 204 -12.95 1.48 -10.81
N PHE A 205 -12.48 0.51 -10.02
CA PHE A 205 -11.06 0.32 -9.73
C PHE A 205 -10.38 -0.41 -10.87
N THR A 206 -9.57 0.30 -11.62
CA THR A 206 -8.91 -0.20 -12.82
C THR A 206 -7.41 0.11 -12.80
N GLU A 207 -6.64 -0.62 -13.59
CA GLU A 207 -5.20 -0.42 -13.74
C GLU A 207 -4.75 -0.84 -15.14
N PRO A 208 -3.59 -0.36 -15.63
CA PRO A 208 -3.02 -0.85 -16.87
C PRO A 208 -2.78 -2.36 -16.84
N TYR A 209 -2.79 -2.97 -18.01
CA TYR A 209 -2.57 -4.40 -18.17
C TYR A 209 -1.34 -4.90 -17.39
N ARG A 210 -1.52 -6.02 -16.72
CA ARG A 210 -0.45 -6.80 -16.10
C ARG A 210 -0.47 -8.23 -16.65
N ASN A 211 0.71 -8.72 -17.02
CA ASN A 211 0.91 -10.03 -17.67
C ASN A 211 0.53 -11.26 -16.80
N ARG A 212 -0.32 -11.11 -15.82
CA ARG A 212 -0.73 -12.15 -14.88
C ARG A 212 -2.22 -12.47 -14.89
N PHE A 213 -3.02 -11.69 -15.59
CA PHE A 213 -4.46 -11.90 -15.64
C PHE A 213 -4.83 -12.72 -16.88
N GLN A 214 -4.95 -12.11 -18.00
CA GLN A 214 -5.31 -12.72 -19.29
C GLN A 214 -4.37 -12.22 -20.38
N THR A 215 -4.68 -12.50 -21.64
CA THR A 215 -4.01 -11.80 -22.74
C THR A 215 -4.33 -10.30 -22.65
N LYS A 216 -3.45 -9.48 -23.22
CA LYS A 216 -3.65 -8.02 -23.18
C LYS A 216 -4.97 -7.63 -23.84
N GLU A 217 -5.27 -8.21 -25.00
CA GLU A 217 -6.47 -7.94 -25.77
C GLU A 217 -7.74 -8.26 -24.99
N ASN A 218 -7.80 -9.41 -24.32
CA ASN A 218 -8.94 -9.79 -23.49
C ASN A 218 -9.11 -8.87 -22.27
N TYR A 219 -7.98 -8.47 -21.65
CA TYR A 219 -8.02 -7.59 -20.50
C TYR A 219 -8.53 -6.19 -20.89
N ASP A 220 -8.01 -5.62 -21.97
CA ASP A 220 -8.41 -4.31 -22.48
C ASP A 220 -9.90 -4.33 -22.87
N MET A 221 -10.33 -5.34 -23.63
CA MET A 221 -11.73 -5.53 -24.03
C MET A 221 -12.67 -5.65 -22.81
N MET A 222 -12.28 -6.38 -21.76
CA MET A 222 -13.08 -6.51 -20.54
C MET A 222 -13.26 -5.18 -19.82
N ASN A 223 -12.19 -4.40 -19.70
CA ASN A 223 -12.25 -3.08 -19.07
C ASN A 223 -13.25 -2.16 -19.78
N VAL A 224 -13.19 -2.10 -21.11
CA VAL A 224 -14.11 -1.30 -21.94
C VAL A 224 -15.55 -1.81 -21.79
N LYS A 225 -15.75 -3.13 -21.91
CA LYS A 225 -17.08 -3.74 -21.84
C LYS A 225 -17.77 -3.54 -20.50
N ILE A 226 -17.03 -3.52 -19.39
CA ILE A 226 -17.59 -3.19 -18.06
C ILE A 226 -18.17 -1.78 -18.07
N VAL A 227 -17.44 -0.80 -18.58
CA VAL A 227 -17.93 0.59 -18.65
C VAL A 227 -19.15 0.71 -19.55
N GLU A 228 -19.13 0.08 -20.73
CA GLU A 228 -20.28 0.08 -21.65
C GLU A 228 -21.54 -0.52 -21.03
N VAL A 229 -21.40 -1.64 -20.30
CA VAL A 229 -22.55 -2.28 -19.62
C VAL A 229 -23.10 -1.37 -18.53
N LEU A 230 -22.24 -0.72 -17.76
CA LEU A 230 -22.65 0.24 -16.74
C LEU A 230 -23.36 1.46 -17.34
N HIS A 231 -22.83 2.01 -18.43
CA HIS A 231 -23.51 3.11 -19.16
C HIS A 231 -24.87 2.69 -19.71
N LYS A 232 -25.00 1.50 -20.30
CA LYS A 232 -26.29 0.95 -20.78
C LYS A 232 -27.31 0.80 -19.65
N ALA A 233 -26.82 0.52 -18.41
CA ALA A 233 -27.67 0.46 -17.22
C ALA A 233 -27.96 1.85 -16.60
N GLY A 234 -27.48 2.93 -17.22
CA GLY A 234 -27.75 4.32 -16.80
C GLY A 234 -26.84 4.83 -15.67
N TYR A 235 -25.72 4.15 -15.41
CA TYR A 235 -24.74 4.60 -14.42
C TYR A 235 -23.67 5.51 -15.02
N LYS A 236 -23.17 6.44 -14.22
CA LYS A 236 -21.97 7.24 -14.50
C LYS A 236 -20.78 6.56 -13.87
N VAL A 237 -19.73 6.35 -14.66
CA VAL A 237 -18.54 5.61 -14.25
C VAL A 237 -17.42 6.57 -13.84
N TRP A 238 -16.97 6.44 -12.61
CA TRP A 238 -15.81 7.13 -12.07
C TRP A 238 -14.63 6.16 -12.04
N ALA A 239 -13.64 6.39 -12.89
CA ALA A 239 -12.44 5.56 -12.91
C ALA A 239 -11.50 5.93 -11.77
N LYS A 240 -10.99 4.93 -11.05
CA LYS A 240 -9.98 5.08 -10.01
C LYS A 240 -8.79 4.18 -10.28
N GLY A 241 -7.68 4.79 -10.63
CA GLY A 241 -6.45 4.09 -10.97
C GLY A 241 -5.65 3.60 -9.77
N HIS A 242 -4.74 2.65 -10.06
CA HIS A 242 -3.74 2.21 -9.10
C HIS A 242 -2.77 3.37 -8.77
N PRO A 243 -2.38 3.62 -7.49
CA PRO A 243 -1.56 4.77 -7.10
C PRO A 243 -0.24 4.92 -7.87
N CYS A 244 0.40 3.80 -8.24
CA CYS A 244 1.68 3.81 -8.94
C CYS A 244 1.58 3.61 -10.46
N LEU A 245 0.47 3.08 -10.96
CA LEU A 245 0.32 2.68 -12.37
C LEU A 245 -0.69 3.55 -13.13
N GLY A 246 -1.57 4.24 -12.40
CA GLY A 246 -2.67 4.99 -12.99
C GLY A 246 -3.87 4.11 -13.35
N CYS A 247 -4.80 4.67 -14.11
CA CYS A 247 -5.95 4.00 -14.69
C CYS A 247 -5.60 3.25 -15.98
N HIS A 248 -6.48 2.35 -16.39
CA HIS A 248 -6.44 1.77 -17.73
C HIS A 248 -6.70 2.87 -18.77
N PRO A 249 -5.87 3.00 -19.84
CA PRO A 249 -6.00 4.09 -20.80
C PRO A 249 -7.38 4.14 -21.45
N ASP A 250 -7.85 3.01 -21.99
CA ASP A 250 -9.12 2.94 -22.72
C ASP A 250 -10.32 3.24 -21.79
N VAL A 251 -10.21 2.93 -20.49
CA VAL A 251 -11.24 3.30 -19.51
C VAL A 251 -11.29 4.81 -19.30
N LEU A 252 -10.11 5.48 -19.25
CA LEU A 252 -10.06 6.93 -19.12
C LEU A 252 -10.71 7.66 -20.28
N GLU A 253 -10.65 7.09 -21.48
CA GLU A 253 -11.27 7.69 -22.67
C GLU A 253 -12.79 7.64 -22.65
N ILE A 254 -13.39 6.65 -21.96
CA ILE A 254 -14.83 6.40 -21.99
C ILE A 254 -15.53 6.59 -20.64
N CYS A 255 -14.82 6.74 -19.53
CA CYS A 255 -15.42 7.02 -18.23
C CYS A 255 -15.92 8.47 -18.15
N ASP A 256 -16.91 8.72 -17.26
CA ASP A 256 -17.47 10.05 -17.07
C ASP A 256 -16.54 10.95 -16.24
N ASN A 257 -15.83 10.37 -15.27
CA ASN A 257 -14.94 11.09 -14.39
C ASN A 257 -13.75 10.25 -13.93
N GLU A 258 -12.67 10.91 -13.52
CA GLU A 258 -11.52 10.28 -12.89
C GLU A 258 -11.38 10.71 -11.44
N VAL A 259 -11.22 9.74 -10.55
CA VAL A 259 -10.74 9.99 -9.18
C VAL A 259 -9.23 10.03 -9.22
N PRO A 260 -8.58 11.11 -8.75
CA PRO A 260 -7.12 11.20 -8.78
C PRO A 260 -6.44 9.96 -8.18
N SER A 261 -5.58 9.32 -8.96
CA SER A 261 -4.96 8.05 -8.60
C SER A 261 -4.08 8.15 -7.34
N TYR A 262 -3.57 9.34 -7.03
CA TYR A 262 -2.74 9.57 -5.84
C TYR A 262 -3.50 9.53 -4.51
N ILE A 263 -4.83 9.66 -4.50
CA ILE A 263 -5.64 9.57 -3.28
C ILE A 263 -5.76 8.09 -2.89
N PRO A 264 -5.31 7.66 -1.70
CA PRO A 264 -5.54 6.29 -1.25
C PRO A 264 -7.04 6.03 -1.07
N SER A 265 -7.48 4.80 -1.37
CA SER A 265 -8.91 4.45 -1.32
C SER A 265 -9.54 4.65 0.06
N GLU A 266 -8.79 4.45 1.12
CA GLU A 266 -9.23 4.60 2.51
C GLU A 266 -9.71 6.02 2.83
N TYR A 267 -9.23 7.00 2.07
CA TYR A 267 -9.55 8.42 2.25
C TYR A 267 -10.63 8.93 1.30
N LEU A 268 -11.24 8.06 0.50
CA LEU A 268 -12.37 8.43 -0.36
C LEU A 268 -13.69 8.37 0.41
N ASP A 269 -14.57 9.32 0.14
CA ASP A 269 -15.97 9.23 0.57
C ASP A 269 -16.76 8.35 -0.41
N PHE A 270 -16.93 7.08 -0.04
CA PHE A 270 -17.67 6.14 -0.85
C PHE A 270 -19.19 6.34 -0.83
N THR A 271 -19.74 7.14 0.10
CA THR A 271 -21.18 7.33 0.23
C THR A 271 -21.84 8.03 -0.98
N SER A 272 -21.04 8.62 -1.85
CA SER A 272 -21.48 9.24 -3.11
C SER A 272 -21.59 8.25 -4.28
N PHE A 273 -21.29 6.98 -4.07
CA PHE A 273 -21.36 5.94 -5.09
C PHE A 273 -22.41 4.90 -4.76
N ALA A 274 -23.12 4.40 -5.78
CA ALA A 274 -24.07 3.30 -5.63
C ALA A 274 -23.36 1.99 -5.27
N PHE A 275 -22.25 1.72 -5.90
CA PHE A 275 -21.41 0.56 -5.64
C PHE A 275 -19.99 0.74 -6.21
N ALA A 276 -19.11 -0.20 -5.83
CA ALA A 276 -17.75 -0.30 -6.35
C ALA A 276 -17.57 -1.56 -7.18
N ILE A 277 -16.78 -1.49 -8.25
CA ILE A 277 -16.43 -2.64 -9.09
C ILE A 277 -14.95 -2.62 -9.43
N GLY A 278 -14.34 -3.78 -9.62
CA GLY A 278 -12.93 -3.90 -10.01
C GLY A 278 -12.50 -5.36 -10.17
N PHE A 279 -11.28 -5.59 -10.60
CA PHE A 279 -10.73 -6.94 -10.76
C PHE A 279 -10.22 -7.48 -9.42
N VAL A 280 -9.01 -7.09 -9.04
CA VAL A 280 -8.35 -7.45 -7.79
C VAL A 280 -7.77 -6.19 -7.15
N SER A 281 -8.45 -5.65 -6.18
CA SER A 281 -8.01 -4.43 -5.53
C SER A 281 -8.33 -4.46 -4.04
N THR A 282 -7.35 -4.10 -3.22
CA THR A 282 -7.59 -3.84 -1.79
C THR A 282 -8.58 -2.69 -1.59
N ALA A 283 -8.71 -1.81 -2.59
CA ALA A 283 -9.67 -0.73 -2.58
C ALA A 283 -11.14 -1.20 -2.60
N LEU A 284 -11.44 -2.37 -3.19
CA LEU A 284 -12.76 -2.99 -3.10
C LEU A 284 -13.15 -3.29 -1.65
N CYS A 285 -12.17 -3.68 -0.87
CA CYS A 285 -12.35 -3.98 0.54
C CYS A 285 -12.61 -2.72 1.37
N SER A 286 -11.86 -1.64 1.09
CA SER A 286 -12.13 -0.34 1.70
C SER A 286 -13.53 0.19 1.33
N ALA A 287 -13.94 0.02 0.08
CA ALA A 287 -15.28 0.41 -0.38
C ALA A 287 -16.39 -0.44 0.25
N SER A 288 -16.17 -1.75 0.44
CA SER A 288 -17.16 -2.69 0.96
C SER A 288 -17.63 -2.41 2.40
N GLU A 289 -16.93 -1.54 3.11
CA GLU A 289 -17.36 -1.06 4.42
C GLU A 289 -18.51 -0.03 4.34
N TYR A 290 -18.71 0.58 3.20
CA TYR A 290 -19.66 1.67 3.00
C TYR A 290 -20.71 1.38 1.93
N ILE A 291 -20.34 0.67 0.86
CA ILE A 291 -21.16 0.39 -0.31
C ILE A 291 -20.97 -1.06 -0.78
N LYS A 292 -21.90 -1.58 -1.56
CA LYS A 292 -21.72 -2.88 -2.22
C LYS A 292 -20.47 -2.86 -3.09
N SER A 293 -19.68 -3.92 -3.02
CA SER A 293 -18.42 -4.03 -3.76
C SER A 293 -18.36 -5.33 -4.53
N TYR A 294 -17.98 -5.25 -5.80
CA TYR A 294 -17.99 -6.37 -6.72
C TYR A 294 -16.62 -6.61 -7.33
N SER A 295 -16.21 -7.88 -7.36
CA SER A 295 -15.00 -8.31 -8.06
C SER A 295 -15.37 -9.09 -9.32
N VAL A 296 -14.81 -8.69 -10.45
CA VAL A 296 -14.88 -9.39 -11.72
C VAL A 296 -13.75 -10.41 -11.91
N LEU A 297 -13.04 -10.75 -10.85
CA LEU A 297 -11.92 -11.69 -10.89
C LEU A 297 -12.28 -13.04 -11.48
N LEU A 298 -13.50 -13.55 -11.22
CA LEU A 298 -13.95 -14.85 -11.72
C LEU A 298 -14.32 -14.83 -13.18
N MET A 299 -14.50 -13.66 -13.79
CA MET A 299 -14.67 -13.50 -15.23
C MET A 299 -13.34 -13.60 -16.00
N CYS A 300 -12.20 -13.56 -15.27
CA CYS A 300 -10.86 -13.57 -15.87
C CYS A 300 -10.32 -15.00 -15.97
N GLU A 301 -9.77 -15.35 -17.11
CA GLU A 301 -8.90 -16.52 -17.28
C GLU A 301 -7.50 -16.17 -16.75
N ILE A 302 -7.33 -16.26 -15.45
CA ILE A 302 -6.04 -15.87 -14.82
C ILE A 302 -4.99 -16.91 -15.17
N ILE A 303 -3.88 -16.46 -15.72
CA ILE A 303 -2.75 -17.28 -16.18
C ILE A 303 -2.03 -17.97 -15.01
N ASP A 304 -1.96 -17.34 -13.83
CA ASP A 304 -1.34 -17.91 -12.62
C ASP A 304 -2.41 -18.35 -11.61
N ASP A 305 -2.67 -19.65 -11.54
CA ASP A 305 -3.61 -20.25 -10.59
C ASP A 305 -3.27 -19.98 -9.12
N ARG A 306 -2.00 -19.81 -8.78
CA ARG A 306 -1.59 -19.47 -7.40
C ARG A 306 -2.00 -18.05 -7.06
N GLU A 307 -1.89 -17.14 -8.01
CA GLU A 307 -2.33 -15.75 -7.83
C GLU A 307 -3.85 -15.66 -7.75
N LYS A 308 -4.57 -16.41 -8.59
CA LYS A 308 -6.04 -16.53 -8.52
C LYS A 308 -6.49 -17.02 -7.13
N LYS A 309 -5.91 -18.13 -6.66
CA LYS A 309 -6.21 -18.68 -5.33
C LYS A 309 -5.90 -17.68 -4.20
N PHE A 310 -4.79 -16.95 -4.32
CA PHE A 310 -4.41 -15.91 -3.37
C PHE A 310 -5.46 -14.80 -3.29
N TRP A 311 -5.84 -14.21 -4.43
CA TRP A 311 -6.79 -13.12 -4.43
C TRP A 311 -8.19 -13.54 -4.01
N LEU A 312 -8.63 -14.74 -4.39
CA LEU A 312 -9.89 -15.30 -3.90
C LEU A 312 -9.89 -15.45 -2.39
N LYS A 313 -8.81 -16.00 -1.83
CA LYS A 313 -8.64 -16.14 -0.40
C LYS A 313 -8.60 -14.78 0.30
N TYR A 314 -7.80 -13.85 -0.21
CA TYR A 314 -7.65 -12.52 0.33
C TYR A 314 -8.98 -11.75 0.35
N LEU A 315 -9.71 -11.74 -0.77
CA LEU A 315 -10.99 -11.02 -0.87
C LEU A 315 -12.09 -11.67 0.00
N ASN A 316 -12.07 -13.00 0.17
CA ASN A 316 -13.07 -13.71 0.98
C ASN A 316 -12.75 -13.71 2.48
N GLU A 317 -11.49 -13.97 2.86
CA GLU A 317 -11.12 -14.19 4.25
C GLU A 317 -10.76 -12.91 5.00
N MET A 318 -10.02 -12.01 4.37
CA MET A 318 -9.61 -10.76 5.02
C MET A 318 -10.77 -9.78 5.21
N TYR A 319 -11.80 -9.88 4.38
CA TYR A 319 -12.91 -8.92 4.36
C TYR A 319 -14.29 -9.55 4.47
N GLY A 320 -14.37 -10.83 4.83
CA GLY A 320 -15.55 -11.49 5.31
C GLY A 320 -16.75 -11.40 4.37
N SER A 321 -16.69 -11.94 3.18
CA SER A 321 -17.81 -11.98 2.19
C SER A 321 -18.43 -10.62 1.81
N LYS A 322 -17.80 -9.50 2.19
CA LYS A 322 -18.29 -8.16 1.86
C LYS A 322 -18.06 -7.78 0.39
N VAL A 323 -17.13 -8.47 -0.30
CA VAL A 323 -16.89 -8.30 -1.75
C VAL A 323 -17.56 -9.46 -2.47
N MET A 324 -18.51 -9.17 -3.33
CA MET A 324 -19.25 -10.16 -4.11
C MET A 324 -18.55 -10.43 -5.45
N PHE A 325 -18.56 -11.69 -5.91
CA PHE A 325 -17.95 -12.05 -7.17
C PHE A 325 -18.99 -12.08 -8.30
N ILE A 326 -18.61 -11.50 -9.43
CA ILE A 326 -19.38 -11.55 -10.69
C ILE A 326 -18.75 -12.61 -11.57
N TYR A 327 -19.58 -13.51 -12.12
CA TYR A 327 -19.16 -14.66 -12.92
C TYR A 327 -19.25 -14.41 -14.41
N ASP A 328 -20.18 -13.56 -14.85
CA ASP A 328 -20.39 -13.24 -16.26
C ASP A 328 -21.01 -11.84 -16.44
N PHE A 329 -20.97 -11.33 -17.68
CA PHE A 329 -21.53 -10.02 -17.99
C PHE A 329 -23.06 -9.97 -17.92
N THR A 330 -23.75 -11.11 -18.00
CA THR A 330 -25.21 -11.16 -17.94
C THR A 330 -25.73 -10.97 -16.53
N SER A 331 -24.91 -11.30 -15.54
CA SER A 331 -25.21 -11.07 -14.13
C SER A 331 -25.00 -9.60 -13.68
N LEU A 332 -24.23 -8.81 -14.46
CA LEU A 332 -24.02 -7.38 -14.15
C LEU A 332 -25.33 -6.56 -14.09
N PRO A 333 -26.24 -6.65 -15.09
CA PRO A 333 -27.49 -5.88 -15.04
C PRO A 333 -28.47 -6.32 -13.94
N SER A 334 -28.41 -7.60 -13.51
CA SER A 334 -29.29 -8.11 -12.45
C SER A 334 -28.85 -7.74 -11.04
N ILE A 335 -27.66 -7.16 -10.90
CA ILE A 335 -27.10 -6.69 -9.65
C ILE A 335 -27.60 -5.28 -9.29
N PHE A 336 -28.11 -4.57 -10.26
CA PHE A 336 -28.60 -3.19 -10.20
C PHE A 336 -30.13 -3.16 -10.24
#